data_d76634141be7b8eb37687d3db24b1cb3
#
_entry.id   d76634141be7b8eb37687d3db24b1cb3
#
_cell.length_a   1.000
_cell.length_b   1.000
_cell.length_c   1.000
_cell.angle_alpha   90.00
_cell.angle_beta   90.00
_cell.angle_gamma   90.00
#
_symmetry.space_group_name_H-M   'P 1'
#
loop_
_entity.id
_entity.type
_entity.pdbx_description
1 polymer ?
#
loop_
_entity_poly.entity_id
_entity_poly.type
_entity_poly.pdbx_seq_one_letter_code
_entity_poly.pdbx_strand_id
1 'polypeptide(L)'
;LLNQDIDYTVHGELSVNLLDQEHFESHKEILKRDIEVSGEIKASHLVTHFGQTINNVHENKELYASHLMKQQECYAKMGEYAKSNNVTLAIENLFPFTHNHYAPLPSEIAKQINEINHPNVKCCLDFSHAYINCTHRNAHFINEIKMMGPLSEHIHMHDSFGTIERIWTYIDAE
;
A
#
# COMPACT_ATOMS: atom_id res chain seq x y z
N LEU A 1 25.12 8.23 14.07
CA LEU A 1 24.70 7.37 12.95
C LEU A 1 24.40 8.16 11.67
N LEU A 2 24.05 9.46 11.76
CA LEU A 2 23.64 10.30 10.62
C LEU A 2 24.80 10.89 9.79
N ASN A 3 26.03 10.46 10.00
CA ASN A 3 27.22 10.93 9.26
C ASN A 3 27.70 9.94 8.18
N GLN A 4 26.87 8.96 7.82
CA GLN A 4 27.14 8.04 6.71
C GLN A 4 26.28 8.47 5.52
N ASP A 5 26.82 8.35 4.33
CA ASP A 5 26.15 8.60 3.05
C ASP A 5 25.21 7.42 2.78
N ILE A 6 24.11 7.34 3.53
CA ILE A 6 23.12 6.26 3.49
C ILE A 6 21.75 6.89 3.25
N ASP A 7 21.08 6.44 2.21
CA ASP A 7 19.69 6.74 1.95
C ASP A 7 18.77 5.81 2.77
N TYR A 8 17.78 6.39 3.42
CA TYR A 8 16.81 5.67 4.23
C TYR A 8 15.45 5.61 3.54
N THR A 9 14.81 4.47 3.65
CA THR A 9 13.37 4.30 3.42
C THR A 9 12.75 3.74 4.70
N VAL A 10 11.49 4.06 4.94
CA VAL A 10 10.73 3.60 6.11
C VAL A 10 9.58 2.75 5.64
N HIS A 11 9.34 1.63 6.29
CA HIS A 11 8.05 0.95 6.26
C HIS A 11 7.22 1.46 7.44
N GLY A 12 6.08 2.04 7.16
CA GLY A 12 5.14 2.55 8.16
C GLY A 12 4.46 1.43 8.94
N GLU A 13 3.59 1.81 9.85
CA GLU A 13 2.83 0.88 10.67
C GLU A 13 1.97 -0.05 9.80
N LEU A 14 2.13 -1.36 9.97
CA LEU A 14 1.51 -2.40 9.14
C LEU A 14 -0.03 -2.42 9.24
N SER A 15 -0.58 -1.95 10.35
CA SER A 15 -2.03 -1.94 10.59
C SER A 15 -2.76 -0.80 9.89
N VAL A 16 -2.05 0.17 9.28
CA VAL A 16 -2.69 1.28 8.57
C VAL A 16 -3.54 0.77 7.41
N ASN A 17 -4.84 1.07 7.47
CA ASN A 17 -5.82 0.65 6.48
C ASN A 17 -6.88 1.75 6.28
N LEU A 18 -6.69 2.63 5.32
CA LEU A 18 -7.62 3.73 5.04
C LEU A 18 -8.93 3.28 4.35
N LEU A 19 -9.08 2.00 4.03
CA LEU A 19 -10.36 1.41 3.61
C LEU A 19 -11.21 0.96 4.79
N ASP A 20 -10.65 0.86 6.00
CA ASP A 20 -11.38 0.65 7.23
C ASP A 20 -12.04 1.95 7.69
N GLN A 21 -13.35 2.08 7.48
CA GLN A 21 -14.07 3.29 7.79
C GLN A 21 -14.38 3.46 9.28
N GLU A 22 -14.40 2.37 10.03
CA GLU A 22 -14.62 2.39 11.49
C GLU A 22 -13.43 3.05 12.21
N HIS A 23 -12.22 2.77 11.77
CA HIS A 23 -10.98 3.26 12.39
C HIS A 23 -10.23 4.28 11.50
N PHE A 24 -10.89 4.84 10.49
CA PHE A 24 -10.29 5.72 9.48
C PHE A 24 -9.45 6.87 10.07
N GLU A 25 -9.99 7.60 11.05
CA GLU A 25 -9.28 8.73 11.64
C GLU A 25 -8.04 8.28 12.44
N SER A 26 -8.11 7.14 13.12
CA SER A 26 -6.96 6.56 13.82
C SER A 26 -5.86 6.17 12.83
N HIS A 27 -6.20 5.50 11.74
CA HIS A 27 -5.24 5.14 10.69
C HIS A 27 -4.61 6.37 10.03
N LYS A 28 -5.39 7.42 9.80
CA LYS A 28 -4.91 8.67 9.25
C LYS A 28 -3.90 9.37 10.19
N GLU A 29 -4.17 9.39 11.50
CA GLU A 29 -3.25 9.97 12.48
C GLU A 29 -1.95 9.15 12.61
N ILE A 30 -2.03 7.81 12.52
CA ILE A 30 -0.85 6.95 12.48
C ILE A 30 -0.01 7.27 11.22
N LEU A 31 -0.62 7.29 10.05
CA LEU A 31 0.06 7.63 8.79
C LEU A 31 0.73 9.01 8.86
N LYS A 32 0.06 10.00 9.45
CA LYS A 32 0.63 11.33 9.64
C LYS A 32 1.89 11.28 10.51
N ARG A 33 1.87 10.51 11.60
CA ARG A 33 3.01 10.33 12.49
C ARG A 33 4.17 9.60 11.79
N ASP A 34 3.86 8.58 10.98
CA ASP A 34 4.87 7.88 10.18
C ASP A 34 5.56 8.83 9.20
N ILE A 35 4.83 9.77 8.60
CA ILE A 35 5.39 10.83 7.75
C ILE A 35 6.33 11.74 8.54
N GLU A 36 5.93 12.18 9.73
CA GLU A 36 6.75 13.03 10.60
C GLU A 36 8.07 12.34 10.96
N VAL A 37 8.01 11.10 11.45
CA VAL A 37 9.19 10.30 11.80
C VAL A 37 10.09 10.10 10.58
N SER A 38 9.51 9.78 9.42
CA SER A 38 10.26 9.61 8.17
C SER A 38 11.01 10.88 7.78
N GLY A 39 10.36 12.05 7.92
CA GLY A 39 10.99 13.35 7.67
C GLY A 39 12.11 13.67 8.66
N GLU A 40 11.93 13.39 9.96
CA GLU A 40 12.93 13.61 11.00
C GLU A 40 14.22 12.82 10.75
N ILE A 41 14.11 11.57 10.30
CA ILE A 41 15.26 10.72 9.96
C ILE A 41 15.77 10.92 8.53
N LYS A 42 15.14 11.83 7.77
CA LYS A 42 15.46 12.13 6.37
C LYS A 42 15.31 10.91 5.44
N ALA A 43 14.30 10.09 5.68
CA ALA A 43 13.94 9.04 4.75
C ALA A 43 13.38 9.62 3.46
N SER A 44 13.77 9.09 2.32
CA SER A 44 13.27 9.52 1.01
C SER A 44 11.84 9.03 0.76
N HIS A 45 11.53 7.83 1.22
CA HIS A 45 10.23 7.17 1.01
C HIS A 45 9.67 6.60 2.32
N LEU A 46 8.35 6.72 2.45
CA LEU A 46 7.55 6.00 3.44
C LEU A 46 6.65 5.01 2.70
N VAL A 47 6.89 3.72 2.89
CA VAL A 47 6.00 2.67 2.40
C VAL A 47 4.81 2.56 3.35
N THR A 48 3.60 2.56 2.80
CA THR A 48 2.35 2.32 3.53
C THR A 48 1.41 1.48 2.68
N HIS A 49 0.61 0.65 3.33
CA HIS A 49 -0.30 -0.25 2.63
C HIS A 49 -1.45 0.49 1.97
N PHE A 50 -1.86 0.04 0.76
CA PHE A 50 -3.10 0.53 0.16
C PHE A 50 -4.33 0.19 1.03
N GLY A 51 -4.27 -0.93 1.74
CA GLY A 51 -5.36 -1.43 2.56
C GLY A 51 -6.22 -2.46 1.83
N GLN A 52 -7.18 -3.00 2.59
CA GLN A 52 -8.10 -4.04 2.13
C GLN A 52 -9.44 -3.90 2.83
N THR A 53 -10.49 -4.44 2.23
CA THR A 53 -11.82 -4.48 2.84
C THR A 53 -12.15 -5.87 3.34
N ILE A 54 -13.01 -5.94 4.34
CA ILE A 54 -13.56 -7.17 4.93
C ILE A 54 -15.08 -7.22 4.70
N ASN A 55 -15.70 -8.36 5.03
CA ASN A 55 -17.17 -8.51 5.04
C ASN A 55 -17.84 -8.13 3.71
N ASN A 56 -17.19 -8.45 2.58
CA ASN A 56 -17.72 -8.25 1.23
C ASN A 56 -18.11 -6.79 0.90
N VAL A 57 -17.50 -5.81 1.55
CA VAL A 57 -17.74 -4.38 1.25
C VAL A 57 -17.52 -4.09 -0.24
N HIS A 58 -16.54 -4.76 -0.87
CA HIS A 58 -16.24 -4.60 -2.30
C HIS A 58 -17.34 -5.08 -3.24
N GLU A 59 -18.26 -5.94 -2.80
CA GLU A 59 -19.42 -6.40 -3.59
C GLU A 59 -20.49 -5.31 -3.72
N ASN A 60 -20.61 -4.44 -2.73
CA ASN A 60 -21.44 -3.24 -2.82
C ASN A 60 -20.64 -2.12 -3.49
N LYS A 61 -20.83 -1.98 -4.80
CA LYS A 61 -20.06 -1.05 -5.65
C LYS A 61 -20.14 0.40 -5.20
N GLU A 62 -21.30 0.86 -4.74
CA GLU A 62 -21.49 2.24 -4.28
C GLU A 62 -20.77 2.49 -2.97
N LEU A 63 -20.89 1.57 -2.02
CA LEU A 63 -20.21 1.63 -0.74
C LEU A 63 -18.68 1.58 -0.93
N TYR A 64 -18.20 0.64 -1.72
CA TYR A 64 -16.77 0.51 -2.01
C TYR A 64 -16.19 1.75 -2.71
N ALA A 65 -16.92 2.29 -3.69
CA ALA A 65 -16.52 3.53 -4.36
C ALA A 65 -16.43 4.71 -3.37
N SER A 66 -17.34 4.80 -2.40
CA SER A 66 -17.30 5.84 -1.36
C SER A 66 -16.07 5.70 -0.45
N HIS A 67 -15.68 4.45 -0.10
CA HIS A 67 -14.46 4.20 0.69
C HIS A 67 -13.21 4.58 -0.10
N LEU A 68 -13.13 4.20 -1.38
CA LEU A 68 -12.02 4.56 -2.25
C LEU A 68 -11.89 6.08 -2.41
N MET A 69 -12.99 6.79 -2.62
CA MET A 69 -12.98 8.25 -2.75
C MET A 69 -12.46 8.93 -1.47
N LYS A 70 -12.91 8.49 -0.30
CA LYS A 70 -12.44 9.02 0.98
C LYS A 70 -10.95 8.73 1.20
N GLN A 71 -10.49 7.55 0.81
CA GLN A 71 -9.07 7.18 0.83
C GLN A 71 -8.25 8.07 -0.11
N GLN A 72 -8.71 8.29 -1.35
CA GLN A 72 -8.04 9.17 -2.33
C GLN A 72 -7.87 10.59 -1.78
N GLU A 73 -8.94 11.17 -1.22
CA GLU A 73 -8.89 12.50 -0.60
C GLU A 73 -7.88 12.55 0.56
N CYS A 74 -7.81 11.47 1.34
CA CYS A 74 -6.84 11.36 2.42
C CYS A 74 -5.42 11.30 1.87
N TYR A 75 -5.13 10.44 0.89
CA TYR A 75 -3.79 10.35 0.30
C TYR A 75 -3.37 11.64 -0.41
N ALA A 76 -4.28 12.36 -1.06
CA ALA A 76 -3.97 13.67 -1.64
C ALA A 76 -3.50 14.67 -0.55
N LYS A 77 -4.20 14.73 0.59
CA LYS A 77 -3.83 15.59 1.73
C LYS A 77 -2.53 15.12 2.40
N MET A 78 -2.36 13.81 2.59
CA MET A 78 -1.13 13.23 3.16
C MET A 78 0.05 13.38 2.20
N GLY A 79 -0.16 13.39 0.89
CA GLY A 79 0.86 13.69 -0.11
C GLY A 79 1.42 15.12 0.04
N GLU A 80 0.57 16.12 0.22
CA GLU A 80 1.01 17.49 0.51
C GLU A 80 1.76 17.56 1.85
N TYR A 81 1.28 16.82 2.86
CA TYR A 81 1.96 16.76 4.15
C TYR A 81 3.32 16.07 4.06
N ALA A 82 3.41 14.96 3.33
CA ALA A 82 4.66 14.24 3.06
C ALA A 82 5.65 15.13 2.31
N LYS A 83 5.18 15.85 1.29
CA LYS A 83 5.99 16.83 0.56
C LYS A 83 6.59 17.89 1.48
N SER A 84 5.84 18.42 2.45
CA SER A 84 6.33 19.39 3.42
C SER A 84 7.38 18.82 4.38
N ASN A 85 7.43 17.51 4.53
CA ASN A 85 8.43 16.76 5.29
C ASN A 85 9.55 16.15 4.42
N ASN A 86 9.59 16.47 3.11
CA ASN A 86 10.53 15.91 2.12
C ASN A 86 10.46 14.38 1.98
N VAL A 87 9.28 13.81 2.14
CA VAL A 87 9.00 12.37 2.04
C VAL A 87 8.10 12.09 0.84
N THR A 88 8.31 10.98 0.15
CA THR A 88 7.37 10.43 -0.84
C THR A 88 6.62 9.26 -0.20
N LEU A 89 5.29 9.25 -0.29
CA LEU A 89 4.46 8.10 0.06
C LEU A 89 4.55 7.07 -1.06
N ALA A 90 4.94 5.85 -0.71
CA ALA A 90 4.98 4.70 -1.61
C ALA A 90 3.87 3.72 -1.19
N ILE A 91 2.76 3.73 -1.92
CA ILE A 91 1.56 2.96 -1.58
C ILE A 91 1.72 1.53 -2.08
N GLU A 92 1.76 0.58 -1.15
CA GLU A 92 2.05 -0.82 -1.42
C GLU A 92 0.80 -1.65 -1.72
N ASN A 93 0.89 -2.49 -2.75
CA ASN A 93 -0.12 -3.49 -3.04
C ASN A 93 -0.05 -4.64 -2.04
N LEU A 94 -1.23 -5.08 -1.59
CA LEU A 94 -1.39 -6.19 -0.66
C LEU A 94 -1.99 -7.42 -1.35
N PHE A 95 -2.09 -8.49 -0.57
CA PHE A 95 -2.87 -9.68 -0.85
C PHE A 95 -3.94 -9.86 0.24
N PRO A 96 -5.04 -10.60 0.00
CA PRO A 96 -6.02 -10.87 1.04
C PRO A 96 -5.43 -11.78 2.12
N PHE A 97 -5.43 -11.34 3.38
CA PHE A 97 -4.88 -12.10 4.51
C PHE A 97 -5.71 -13.33 4.86
N THR A 98 -6.99 -13.30 4.53
CA THR A 98 -7.91 -14.44 4.64
C THR A 98 -8.89 -14.41 3.48
N HIS A 99 -9.66 -15.48 3.29
CA HIS A 99 -10.68 -15.57 2.23
C HIS A 99 -11.81 -14.51 2.35
N ASN A 100 -11.97 -13.89 3.51
CA ASN A 100 -12.97 -12.84 3.74
C ASN A 100 -12.41 -11.42 3.49
N HIS A 101 -11.14 -11.31 3.14
CA HIS A 101 -10.50 -10.05 2.81
C HIS A 101 -10.48 -9.85 1.29
N TYR A 102 -10.65 -8.59 0.89
CA TYR A 102 -10.46 -8.17 -0.48
C TYR A 102 -9.33 -7.15 -0.54
N ALA A 103 -8.25 -7.51 -1.20
CA ALA A 103 -7.16 -6.62 -1.55
C ALA A 103 -7.27 -6.26 -3.04
N PRO A 104 -7.21 -4.97 -3.42
CA PRO A 104 -7.21 -4.56 -4.81
C PRO A 104 -6.02 -5.12 -5.59
N LEU A 105 -6.21 -5.39 -6.88
CA LEU A 105 -5.12 -5.77 -7.78
C LEU A 105 -4.18 -4.57 -8.03
N PRO A 106 -2.92 -4.80 -8.42
CA PRO A 106 -1.99 -3.73 -8.77
C PRO A 106 -2.54 -2.73 -9.78
N SER A 107 -3.29 -3.18 -10.80
CA SER A 107 -3.93 -2.30 -11.78
C SER A 107 -5.02 -1.41 -11.17
N GLU A 108 -5.78 -1.91 -10.20
CA GLU A 108 -6.80 -1.15 -9.49
C GLU A 108 -6.14 -0.06 -8.63
N ILE A 109 -5.01 -0.37 -7.97
CA ILE A 109 -4.22 0.60 -7.21
C ILE A 109 -3.60 1.64 -8.13
N ALA A 110 -3.00 1.22 -9.24
CA ALA A 110 -2.42 2.12 -10.23
C ALA A 110 -3.44 3.15 -10.73
N LYS A 111 -4.68 2.72 -10.97
CA LYS A 111 -5.78 3.63 -11.32
C LYS A 111 -6.04 4.65 -10.23
N GLN A 112 -6.10 4.24 -8.96
CA GLN A 112 -6.32 5.14 -7.83
C GLN A 112 -5.19 6.17 -7.69
N ILE A 113 -3.93 5.75 -7.82
CA ILE A 113 -2.77 6.66 -7.74
C ILE A 113 -2.77 7.67 -8.88
N ASN A 114 -3.16 7.26 -10.10
CA ASN A 114 -3.33 8.18 -11.23
C ASN A 114 -4.47 9.20 -10.99
N GLU A 115 -5.56 8.79 -10.35
CA GLU A 115 -6.68 9.69 -10.01
C GLU A 115 -6.29 10.67 -8.90
N ILE A 116 -5.50 10.25 -7.91
CA ILE A 116 -4.92 11.14 -6.89
C ILE A 116 -4.00 12.18 -7.53
N ASN A 117 -3.23 11.79 -8.53
CA ASN A 117 -2.36 12.66 -9.34
C ASN A 117 -1.49 13.61 -8.51
N HIS A 118 -0.84 13.09 -7.46
CA HIS A 118 0.01 13.87 -6.57
C HIS A 118 1.49 13.46 -6.72
N PRO A 119 2.45 14.40 -6.84
CA PRO A 119 3.86 14.08 -7.09
C PRO A 119 4.50 13.26 -5.98
N ASN A 120 4.09 13.44 -4.72
CA ASN A 120 4.59 12.71 -3.56
C ASN A 120 3.70 11.54 -3.13
N VAL A 121 2.83 11.03 -4.03
CA VAL A 121 2.05 9.81 -3.82
C VAL A 121 2.35 8.88 -5.00
N LYS A 122 3.09 7.82 -4.74
CA LYS A 122 3.60 6.85 -5.71
C LYS A 122 3.22 5.44 -5.29
N CYS A 123 3.56 4.46 -6.09
CA CYS A 123 3.38 3.07 -5.75
C CYS A 123 4.65 2.46 -5.12
N CYS A 124 4.47 1.51 -4.22
CA CYS A 124 5.43 0.49 -3.89
C CYS A 124 4.93 -0.83 -4.47
N LEU A 125 5.66 -1.39 -5.43
CA LEU A 125 5.29 -2.66 -6.05
C LEU A 125 5.92 -3.81 -5.28
N ASP A 126 5.12 -4.57 -4.54
CA ASP A 126 5.52 -5.85 -3.99
C ASP A 126 5.14 -6.99 -4.94
N PHE A 127 6.17 -7.67 -5.46
CA PHE A 127 6.00 -8.74 -6.44
C PHE A 127 5.36 -9.99 -5.87
N SER A 128 5.68 -10.34 -4.64
CA SER A 128 5.12 -11.50 -3.97
C SER A 128 3.64 -11.30 -3.64
N HIS A 129 3.30 -10.15 -3.08
CA HIS A 129 1.90 -9.76 -2.82
C HIS A 129 1.08 -9.75 -4.11
N ALA A 130 1.63 -9.17 -5.18
CA ALA A 130 0.99 -9.18 -6.49
C ALA A 130 0.77 -10.60 -7.01
N TYR A 131 1.76 -11.49 -6.87
CA TYR A 131 1.64 -12.88 -7.33
C TYR A 131 0.56 -13.66 -6.56
N ILE A 132 0.54 -13.53 -5.24
CA ILE A 132 -0.48 -14.16 -4.38
C ILE A 132 -1.87 -13.64 -4.75
N ASN A 133 -2.05 -12.33 -4.86
CA ASN A 133 -3.34 -11.73 -5.17
C ASN A 133 -3.82 -12.09 -6.58
N CYS A 134 -2.93 -12.08 -7.57
CA CYS A 134 -3.24 -12.51 -8.93
C CYS A 134 -3.68 -13.97 -8.99
N THR A 135 -2.99 -14.86 -8.28
CA THR A 135 -3.34 -16.28 -8.19
C THR A 135 -4.73 -16.44 -7.55
N HIS A 136 -4.98 -15.76 -6.43
CA HIS A 136 -6.27 -15.81 -5.73
C HIS A 136 -7.42 -15.29 -6.60
N ARG A 137 -7.20 -14.23 -7.39
CA ARG A 137 -8.21 -13.58 -8.22
C ARG A 137 -8.23 -14.07 -9.67
N ASN A 138 -7.42 -15.07 -10.01
CA ASN A 138 -7.26 -15.57 -11.38
C ASN A 138 -6.93 -14.44 -12.38
N ALA A 139 -6.05 -13.51 -11.97
CA ALA A 139 -5.58 -12.40 -12.79
C ALA A 139 -4.21 -12.71 -13.42
N HIS A 140 -3.90 -12.05 -14.53
CA HIS A 140 -2.64 -12.28 -15.22
C HIS A 140 -1.52 -11.42 -14.63
N PHE A 141 -0.66 -12.04 -13.81
CA PHE A 141 0.40 -11.39 -13.04
C PHE A 141 1.23 -10.36 -13.82
N ILE A 142 1.75 -10.72 -15.00
CA ILE A 142 2.61 -9.81 -15.80
C ILE A 142 1.84 -8.56 -16.26
N ASN A 143 0.53 -8.69 -16.54
CA ASN A 143 -0.27 -7.52 -16.93
C ASN A 143 -0.46 -6.58 -15.74
N GLU A 144 -0.69 -7.12 -14.55
CA GLU A 144 -0.83 -6.35 -13.32
C GLU A 144 0.45 -5.58 -12.98
N ILE A 145 1.61 -6.25 -13.07
CA ILE A 145 2.93 -5.63 -12.87
C ILE A 145 3.17 -4.49 -13.87
N LYS A 146 2.82 -4.68 -15.15
CA LYS A 146 2.98 -3.65 -16.19
C LYS A 146 2.12 -2.41 -15.95
N MET A 147 0.98 -2.56 -15.29
CA MET A 147 0.08 -1.43 -14.98
C MET A 147 0.60 -0.60 -13.81
N MET A 148 1.13 -1.23 -12.76
CA MET A 148 1.56 -0.54 -11.56
C MET A 148 3.04 -0.10 -11.61
N GLY A 149 3.91 -0.88 -12.27
CA GLY A 149 5.35 -0.66 -12.31
C GLY A 149 5.77 0.76 -12.72
N PRO A 150 5.18 1.37 -13.78
CA PRO A 150 5.55 2.74 -14.19
C PRO A 150 5.24 3.83 -13.15
N LEU A 151 4.40 3.55 -12.17
CA LEU A 151 4.04 4.46 -11.07
C LEU A 151 4.80 4.15 -9.78
N SER A 152 5.64 3.11 -9.79
CA SER A 152 6.35 2.64 -8.60
C SER A 152 7.72 3.31 -8.49
N GLU A 153 7.97 3.94 -7.35
CA GLU A 153 9.28 4.50 -6.97
C GLU A 153 9.95 3.67 -5.87
N HIS A 154 9.26 2.65 -5.35
CA HIS A 154 9.79 1.67 -4.40
C HIS A 154 9.35 0.26 -4.80
N ILE A 155 10.20 -0.73 -4.48
CA ILE A 155 9.95 -2.12 -4.85
C ILE A 155 10.27 -3.03 -3.66
N HIS A 156 9.35 -3.95 -3.36
CA HIS A 156 9.62 -5.11 -2.53
C HIS A 156 9.74 -6.37 -3.40
N MET A 157 10.78 -7.13 -3.17
CA MET A 157 11.03 -8.33 -3.95
C MET A 157 11.44 -9.47 -3.02
N HIS A 158 10.55 -10.42 -2.86
CA HIS A 158 10.79 -11.67 -2.16
C HIS A 158 10.01 -12.81 -2.83
N ASP A 159 10.37 -14.04 -2.53
CA ASP A 159 9.71 -15.21 -3.10
C ASP A 159 8.41 -15.53 -2.36
N SER A 160 7.50 -16.24 -3.00
CA SER A 160 6.27 -16.75 -2.40
C SER A 160 5.78 -18.01 -3.08
N PHE A 161 4.97 -18.78 -2.37
CA PHE A 161 4.28 -19.95 -2.94
C PHE A 161 3.05 -19.58 -3.80
N GLY A 162 2.71 -18.30 -3.89
CA GLY A 162 1.56 -17.80 -4.65
C GLY A 162 0.19 -18.17 -4.06
N THR A 163 0.13 -18.61 -2.81
CA THR A 163 -1.12 -18.96 -2.13
C THR A 163 -1.21 -18.33 -0.76
N ILE A 164 -2.43 -17.98 -0.35
CA ILE A 164 -2.71 -17.35 0.95
C ILE A 164 -2.36 -18.31 2.10
N GLU A 165 -2.62 -19.60 1.94
CA GLU A 165 -2.44 -20.61 2.98
C GLU A 165 -0.99 -20.86 3.36
N ARG A 166 -0.03 -20.46 2.52
CA ARG A 166 1.40 -20.71 2.74
C ARG A 166 2.22 -19.49 3.16
N ILE A 167 1.59 -18.34 3.36
CA ILE A 167 2.31 -17.13 3.77
C ILE A 167 2.94 -17.30 5.14
N TRP A 168 2.24 -17.94 6.06
CA TRP A 168 2.66 -18.08 7.45
C TRP A 168 3.64 -19.26 7.69
N THR A 169 3.81 -20.17 6.73
CA THR A 169 4.73 -21.31 6.89
C THR A 169 6.21 -20.92 6.82
N TYR A 170 6.54 -19.71 6.37
CA TYR A 170 7.92 -19.19 6.42
C TYR A 170 8.31 -18.68 7.81
N ILE A 171 7.36 -18.32 8.64
CA ILE A 171 7.62 -17.77 9.98
C ILE A 171 7.85 -18.91 11.00
N ASP A 172 7.29 -20.09 10.75
CA ASP A 172 7.38 -21.26 11.65
C ASP A 172 8.55 -22.22 11.32
N ALA A 173 9.42 -21.88 10.39
CA ALA A 173 10.49 -22.75 9.89
C ALA A 173 11.89 -22.46 10.46
N GLU A 174 11.99 -21.59 11.52
CA GLU A 174 13.24 -21.37 12.26
C GLU A 174 13.25 -22.04 13.62
#